data_7ecd7fb7c4ea21efdbca59c5c557e563
#
_entry.id   7ecd7fb7c4ea21efdbca59c5c557e563
#
_cell.length_a   1.000
_cell.length_b   1.000
_cell.length_c   1.000
_cell.angle_alpha   90.00
_cell.angle_beta   90.00
_cell.angle_gamma   90.00
#
_symmetry.space_group_name_H-M   'P 1'
#
loop_
_entity.id
_entity.type
_entity.pdbx_description
1 polymer ?
#
loop_
_entity_poly.entity_id
_entity_poly.type
_entity_poly.pdbx_seq_one_letter_code
_entity_poly.pdbx_strand_id
1 'polypeptide(L)'
;ELRTQKSGMEEVEKQLKEILPQWQALMLAVPNIPDMSVPDGANDSENKEVRTGGQQPQFSFSPKNHIELLEGADALDMVRGGDVSGFRGYFLKNDAALLSFALWQFTLEHFLKKGGFTPMLVPSLVRRQTLLGTGYLPQGEPDLYKTQDGDYLAGTAEVAAMAYFADTTLTEQELPKKILAFSPCFRREAGSY
;
A
#
# COMPACT_ATOMS: atom_id res chain seq x y z
N GLU A 1 -35.50 40.07 15.13
CA GLU A 1 -35.76 38.63 14.89
C GLU A 1 -34.76 38.06 13.89
N LEU A 2 -34.64 38.54 12.63
CA LEU A 2 -33.70 38.05 11.62
C LEU A 2 -32.20 38.17 12.06
N ARG A 3 -31.83 39.26 12.72
CA ARG A 3 -30.45 39.43 13.24
C ARG A 3 -30.12 38.43 14.34
N THR A 4 -31.05 38.11 15.23
CA THR A 4 -30.90 37.13 16.29
C THR A 4 -30.77 35.73 15.74
N GLN A 5 -31.56 35.38 14.72
CA GLN A 5 -31.47 34.11 14.02
C GLN A 5 -30.15 33.95 13.28
N LYS A 6 -29.68 35.01 12.60
CA LYS A 6 -28.40 35.00 11.91
C LYS A 6 -27.23 34.78 12.88
N SER A 7 -27.22 35.53 14.00
CA SER A 7 -26.22 35.35 15.05
C SER A 7 -26.23 33.96 15.67
N GLY A 8 -27.43 33.37 15.85
CA GLY A 8 -27.53 31.98 16.32
C GLY A 8 -27.01 30.98 15.32
N MET A 9 -27.25 31.17 14.01
CA MET A 9 -26.65 30.31 12.96
C MET A 9 -25.15 30.42 12.92
N GLU A 10 -24.58 31.63 12.98
CA GLU A 10 -23.12 31.85 12.99
C GLU A 10 -22.44 31.13 14.17
N GLU A 11 -23.06 31.16 15.36
CA GLU A 11 -22.52 30.45 16.53
C GLU A 11 -22.58 28.92 16.36
N VAL A 12 -23.69 28.38 15.83
CA VAL A 12 -23.81 26.93 15.56
C VAL A 12 -22.83 26.48 14.47
N GLU A 13 -22.65 27.27 13.42
CA GLU A 13 -21.65 26.98 12.38
C GLU A 13 -20.22 26.98 12.93
N LYS A 14 -19.91 27.90 13.84
CA LYS A 14 -18.61 27.92 14.53
C LYS A 14 -18.40 26.66 15.36
N GLN A 15 -19.39 26.28 16.17
CA GLN A 15 -19.32 25.04 16.97
C GLN A 15 -19.18 23.81 16.09
N LEU A 16 -19.89 23.74 14.98
CA LEU A 16 -19.77 22.63 14.03
C LEU A 16 -18.37 22.54 13.43
N LYS A 17 -17.76 23.67 13.05
CA LYS A 17 -16.37 23.72 12.55
C LYS A 17 -15.34 23.24 13.58
N GLU A 18 -15.60 23.41 14.87
CA GLU A 18 -14.72 22.94 15.96
C GLU A 18 -14.91 21.45 16.26
N ILE A 19 -16.16 20.97 16.23
CA ILE A 19 -16.51 19.58 16.59
C ILE A 19 -16.25 18.60 15.43
N LEU A 20 -16.55 18.99 14.20
CA LEU A 20 -16.48 18.09 13.04
C LEU A 20 -15.08 17.48 12.82
N PRO A 21 -13.96 18.21 12.92
CA PRO A 21 -12.63 17.60 12.82
C PRO A 21 -12.32 16.61 13.94
N GLN A 22 -12.79 16.87 15.16
CA GLN A 22 -12.59 15.95 16.29
C GLN A 22 -13.39 14.66 16.08
N TRP A 23 -14.64 14.79 15.68
CA TRP A 23 -15.47 13.63 15.34
C TRP A 23 -14.87 12.80 14.20
N GLN A 24 -14.40 13.45 13.13
CA GLN A 24 -13.73 12.77 12.02
C GLN A 24 -12.47 12.03 12.46
N ALA A 25 -11.66 12.64 13.31
CA ALA A 25 -10.45 11.99 13.84
C ALA A 25 -10.80 10.75 14.67
N LEU A 26 -11.83 10.81 15.50
CA LEU A 26 -12.31 9.66 16.27
C LEU A 26 -12.86 8.56 15.36
N MET A 27 -13.65 8.92 14.35
CA MET A 27 -14.20 7.96 13.39
C MET A 27 -13.11 7.24 12.58
N LEU A 28 -12.03 7.95 12.19
CA LEU A 28 -10.88 7.35 11.52
C LEU A 28 -10.07 6.41 12.43
N ALA A 29 -10.17 6.56 13.74
CA ALA A 29 -9.50 5.69 14.70
C ALA A 29 -10.30 4.43 15.05
N VAL A 30 -11.57 4.34 14.65
CA VAL A 30 -12.40 3.15 14.91
C VAL A 30 -11.88 1.99 14.05
N PRO A 31 -11.44 0.88 14.66
CA PRO A 31 -10.99 -0.28 13.92
C PRO A 31 -12.15 -0.97 13.19
N ASN A 32 -11.83 -1.66 12.10
CA ASN A 32 -12.80 -2.53 11.45
C ASN A 32 -13.14 -3.73 12.33
N ILE A 33 -14.36 -4.22 12.23
CA ILE A 33 -14.81 -5.41 12.96
C ILE A 33 -14.18 -6.65 12.30
N PRO A 34 -13.39 -7.46 13.02
CA PRO A 34 -12.84 -8.69 12.47
C PRO A 34 -13.95 -9.72 12.23
N ASP A 35 -13.71 -10.66 11.31
CA ASP A 35 -14.59 -11.81 11.12
C ASP A 35 -14.63 -12.66 12.39
N MET A 36 -15.77 -13.26 12.68
CA MET A 36 -15.99 -14.08 13.90
C MET A 36 -15.07 -15.33 13.95
N SER A 37 -14.48 -15.74 12.83
CA SER A 37 -13.54 -16.87 12.78
C SER A 37 -12.11 -16.49 13.16
N VAL A 38 -11.82 -15.19 13.28
CA VAL A 38 -10.49 -14.70 13.68
C VAL A 38 -10.30 -15.00 15.18
N PRO A 39 -9.22 -15.70 15.58
CA PRO A 39 -8.97 -15.95 16.99
C PRO A 39 -8.58 -14.65 17.72
N ASP A 40 -8.95 -14.56 18.98
CA ASP A 40 -8.41 -13.54 19.87
C ASP A 40 -6.93 -13.82 20.12
N GLY A 41 -6.08 -12.79 20.03
CA GLY A 41 -4.65 -12.93 20.21
C GLY A 41 -3.93 -11.60 20.34
N ALA A 42 -2.82 -11.58 21.08
CA ALA A 42 -2.01 -10.38 21.27
C ALA A 42 -1.05 -10.12 20.08
N ASN A 43 -0.68 -11.16 19.35
CA ASN A 43 0.25 -11.08 18.22
C ASN A 43 0.09 -12.31 17.29
N ASP A 44 0.89 -12.36 16.24
CA ASP A 44 0.85 -13.37 15.17
C ASP A 44 1.18 -14.79 15.63
N SER A 45 1.86 -14.98 16.78
CA SER A 45 2.14 -16.32 17.33
C SER A 45 0.87 -17.06 17.79
N GLU A 46 -0.22 -16.32 17.97
CA GLU A 46 -1.53 -16.87 18.36
C GLU A 46 -2.44 -17.14 17.15
N ASN A 47 -1.94 -16.90 15.94
CA ASN A 47 -2.67 -17.21 14.72
C ASN A 47 -2.96 -18.71 14.60
N LYS A 48 -4.19 -19.04 14.22
CA LYS A 48 -4.61 -20.42 13.99
C LYS A 48 -4.31 -20.82 12.55
N GLU A 49 -3.49 -21.86 12.38
CA GLU A 49 -3.31 -22.45 11.06
C GLU A 49 -4.63 -23.05 10.55
N VAL A 50 -5.10 -22.57 9.41
CA VAL A 50 -6.37 -23.00 8.81
C VAL A 50 -6.17 -24.17 7.85
N ARG A 51 -5.07 -24.18 7.11
CA ARG A 51 -4.78 -25.20 6.11
C ARG A 51 -3.29 -25.23 5.75
N THR A 52 -2.73 -26.41 5.64
CA THR A 52 -1.45 -26.68 4.98
C THR A 52 -1.68 -27.23 3.58
N GLY A 53 -0.71 -27.03 2.68
CA GLY A 53 -0.77 -27.54 1.32
C GLY A 53 0.62 -27.83 0.77
N GLY A 54 0.73 -28.87 -0.05
CA GLY A 54 1.99 -29.33 -0.63
C GLY A 54 2.84 -30.17 0.31
N GLN A 55 4.01 -30.57 -0.17
CA GLN A 55 5.02 -31.25 0.61
C GLN A 55 6.27 -30.38 0.70
N GLN A 56 6.86 -30.27 1.88
CA GLN A 56 8.11 -29.58 2.06
C GLN A 56 9.24 -30.38 1.39
N PRO A 57 10.00 -29.79 0.46
CA PRO A 57 11.06 -30.48 -0.22
C PRO A 57 12.17 -30.87 0.76
N GLN A 58 12.68 -32.09 0.60
CA GLN A 58 13.84 -32.60 1.35
C GLN A 58 15.09 -32.42 0.49
N PHE A 59 16.01 -31.58 0.94
CA PHE A 59 17.29 -31.38 0.25
C PHE A 59 18.39 -32.24 0.88
N SER A 60 19.23 -32.90 0.07
CA SER A 60 20.44 -33.62 0.52
C SER A 60 21.62 -32.68 0.76
N PHE A 61 21.46 -31.40 0.58
CA PHE A 61 22.47 -30.34 0.76
C PHE A 61 21.85 -29.17 1.57
N SER A 62 22.69 -28.30 2.10
CA SER A 62 22.25 -27.07 2.75
C SER A 62 21.84 -26.04 1.68
N PRO A 63 20.54 -25.68 1.55
CA PRO A 63 20.11 -24.71 0.56
C PRO A 63 20.61 -23.31 0.93
N LYS A 64 21.11 -22.59 -0.08
CA LYS A 64 21.44 -21.18 0.05
C LYS A 64 20.18 -20.32 0.01
N ASN A 65 20.19 -19.19 0.70
CA ASN A 65 19.13 -18.19 0.60
C ASN A 65 19.20 -17.43 -0.74
N HIS A 66 18.18 -16.64 -1.02
CA HIS A 66 18.08 -15.92 -2.29
C HIS A 66 19.19 -14.86 -2.48
N ILE A 67 19.66 -14.22 -1.41
CA ILE A 67 20.76 -13.24 -1.47
C ILE A 67 22.05 -13.95 -1.88
N GLU A 68 22.42 -15.03 -1.17
CA GLU A 68 23.62 -15.81 -1.48
C GLU A 68 23.62 -16.37 -2.91
N LEU A 69 22.44 -16.76 -3.42
CA LEU A 69 22.31 -17.25 -4.79
C LEU A 69 22.53 -16.13 -5.81
N LEU A 70 21.92 -14.97 -5.60
CA LEU A 70 22.01 -13.84 -6.52
C LEU A 70 23.40 -13.18 -6.49
N GLU A 71 24.02 -13.07 -5.32
CA GLU A 71 25.40 -12.58 -5.20
C GLU A 71 26.39 -13.55 -5.86
N GLY A 72 26.21 -14.86 -5.67
CA GLY A 72 27.03 -15.89 -6.31
C GLY A 72 26.93 -15.90 -7.84
N ALA A 73 25.84 -15.40 -8.40
CA ALA A 73 25.62 -15.23 -9.83
C ALA A 73 25.98 -13.82 -10.35
N ASP A 74 26.61 -12.98 -9.53
CA ASP A 74 26.87 -11.56 -9.82
C ASP A 74 25.61 -10.76 -10.24
N ALA A 75 24.47 -11.12 -9.69
CA ALA A 75 23.16 -10.57 -10.04
C ALA A 75 22.62 -9.57 -8.99
N LEU A 76 23.27 -9.46 -7.84
CA LEU A 76 22.89 -8.61 -6.72
C LEU A 76 24.13 -7.94 -6.11
N ASP A 77 24.00 -6.68 -5.70
CA ASP A 77 25.02 -5.97 -4.92
C ASP A 77 24.35 -5.24 -3.74
N MET A 78 24.40 -5.87 -2.57
CA MET A 78 23.86 -5.32 -1.33
C MET A 78 24.79 -4.29 -0.68
N VAL A 79 26.11 -4.41 -0.87
CA VAL A 79 27.09 -3.52 -0.24
C VAL A 79 26.94 -2.11 -0.83
N ARG A 80 27.08 -1.98 -2.15
CA ARG A 80 26.91 -0.69 -2.82
C ARG A 80 25.47 -0.18 -2.71
N GLY A 81 24.50 -1.06 -2.68
CA GLY A 81 23.11 -0.70 -2.43
C GLY A 81 22.93 -0.02 -1.07
N GLY A 82 23.51 -0.59 -0.02
CA GLY A 82 23.52 -0.02 1.32
C GLY A 82 24.25 1.33 1.40
N ASP A 83 25.39 1.46 0.71
CA ASP A 83 26.15 2.72 0.65
C ASP A 83 25.34 3.86 -0.01
N VAL A 84 24.52 3.55 -1.00
CA VAL A 84 23.76 4.54 -1.77
C VAL A 84 22.40 4.85 -1.15
N SER A 85 21.69 3.85 -0.65
CA SER A 85 20.29 3.97 -0.23
C SER A 85 20.06 3.72 1.25
N GLY A 86 21.08 3.30 2.00
CA GLY A 86 20.95 2.92 3.40
C GLY A 86 20.44 1.50 3.57
N PHE A 87 19.83 1.24 4.71
CA PHE A 87 19.36 -0.09 5.12
C PHE A 87 18.51 -0.77 4.05
N ARG A 88 18.84 -2.01 3.71
CA ARG A 88 18.20 -2.82 2.66
C ARG A 88 18.27 -2.23 1.24
N GLY A 89 19.13 -1.24 1.00
CA GLY A 89 19.43 -0.81 -0.37
C GLY A 89 20.12 -1.92 -1.16
N TYR A 90 19.78 -2.04 -2.45
CA TYR A 90 20.38 -3.05 -3.31
C TYR A 90 20.45 -2.58 -4.77
N PHE A 91 21.37 -3.17 -5.52
CA PHE A 91 21.38 -3.10 -6.97
C PHE A 91 21.11 -4.49 -7.55
N LEU A 92 20.07 -4.64 -8.36
CA LEU A 92 19.91 -5.78 -9.24
C LEU A 92 20.77 -5.54 -10.49
N LYS A 93 21.56 -6.56 -10.86
CA LYS A 93 22.45 -6.48 -12.01
C LYS A 93 22.21 -7.65 -12.97
N ASN A 94 22.75 -7.51 -14.16
CA ASN A 94 22.81 -8.60 -15.15
C ASN A 94 21.44 -9.32 -15.30
N ASP A 95 21.43 -10.63 -15.19
CA ASP A 95 20.24 -11.47 -15.39
C ASP A 95 19.13 -11.19 -14.39
N ALA A 96 19.42 -10.76 -13.14
CA ALA A 96 18.36 -10.39 -12.19
C ALA A 96 17.62 -9.11 -12.59
N ALA A 97 18.34 -8.15 -13.17
CA ALA A 97 17.68 -6.95 -13.72
C ALA A 97 16.80 -7.30 -14.93
N LEU A 98 17.33 -8.13 -15.84
CA LEU A 98 16.58 -8.63 -17.00
C LEU A 98 15.35 -9.45 -16.57
N LEU A 99 15.49 -10.31 -15.56
CA LEU A 99 14.39 -11.10 -15.01
C LEU A 99 13.31 -10.19 -14.41
N SER A 100 13.68 -9.11 -13.73
CA SER A 100 12.71 -8.14 -13.20
C SER A 100 11.85 -7.54 -14.32
N PHE A 101 12.46 -7.09 -15.42
CA PHE A 101 11.72 -6.59 -16.59
C PHE A 101 10.87 -7.68 -17.25
N ALA A 102 11.39 -8.90 -17.36
CA ALA A 102 10.66 -10.02 -17.92
C ALA A 102 9.41 -10.38 -17.10
N LEU A 103 9.47 -10.29 -15.77
CA LEU A 103 8.32 -10.50 -14.88
C LEU A 103 7.24 -9.41 -15.08
N TRP A 104 7.66 -8.16 -15.28
CA TRP A 104 6.72 -7.08 -15.64
C TRP A 104 6.03 -7.35 -16.96
N GLN A 105 6.79 -7.68 -18.00
CA GLN A 105 6.26 -8.02 -19.32
C GLN A 105 5.29 -9.21 -19.26
N PHE A 106 5.69 -10.28 -18.58
CA PHE A 106 4.85 -11.46 -18.37
C PHE A 106 3.53 -11.11 -17.69
N THR A 107 3.58 -10.33 -16.61
CA THR A 107 2.38 -9.91 -15.87
C THR A 107 1.45 -9.10 -16.75
N LEU A 108 2.00 -8.13 -17.48
CA LEU A 108 1.24 -7.29 -18.40
C LEU A 108 0.54 -8.13 -19.48
N GLU A 109 1.29 -8.99 -20.17
CA GLU A 109 0.75 -9.87 -21.20
C GLU A 109 -0.31 -10.83 -20.67
N HIS A 110 -0.07 -11.45 -19.51
CA HIS A 110 -0.99 -12.40 -18.90
C HIS A 110 -2.36 -11.76 -18.62
N PHE A 111 -2.38 -10.59 -17.99
CA PHE A 111 -3.64 -9.93 -17.66
C PHE A 111 -4.34 -9.28 -18.86
N LEU A 112 -3.58 -8.77 -19.83
CA LEU A 112 -4.16 -8.28 -21.07
C LEU A 112 -4.81 -9.43 -21.89
N LYS A 113 -4.16 -10.60 -21.97
CA LYS A 113 -4.72 -11.80 -22.62
C LYS A 113 -5.98 -12.31 -21.90
N LYS A 114 -6.04 -12.21 -20.58
CA LYS A 114 -7.24 -12.52 -19.80
C LYS A 114 -8.44 -11.64 -20.16
N GLY A 115 -8.18 -10.44 -20.64
CA GLY A 115 -9.18 -9.44 -21.00
C GLY A 115 -9.86 -8.75 -19.83
N GLY A 116 -10.43 -7.59 -20.13
CA GLY A 116 -11.18 -6.79 -19.16
C GLY A 116 -10.33 -5.99 -18.17
N PHE A 117 -8.99 -6.05 -18.24
CA PHE A 117 -8.09 -5.21 -17.44
C PHE A 117 -7.68 -3.96 -18.20
N THR A 118 -7.73 -2.82 -17.52
CA THR A 118 -7.17 -1.55 -18.02
C THR A 118 -5.77 -1.35 -17.42
N PRO A 119 -4.70 -1.38 -18.23
CA PRO A 119 -3.36 -1.11 -17.73
C PRO A 119 -3.19 0.38 -17.43
N MET A 120 -2.58 0.70 -16.30
CA MET A 120 -2.34 2.07 -15.84
C MET A 120 -0.95 2.23 -15.25
N LEU A 121 -0.23 3.27 -15.66
CA LEU A 121 0.88 3.83 -14.91
C LEU A 121 0.30 4.88 -13.96
N VAL A 122 0.51 4.70 -12.68
CA VAL A 122 -0.08 5.57 -11.65
C VAL A 122 0.99 6.37 -10.91
N PRO A 123 0.67 7.57 -10.41
CA PRO A 123 1.62 8.36 -9.64
C PRO A 123 2.04 7.66 -8.35
N SER A 124 3.35 7.72 -8.05
CA SER A 124 3.90 7.26 -6.76
C SER A 124 3.81 8.33 -5.68
N LEU A 125 3.79 9.60 -6.07
CA LEU A 125 3.60 10.73 -5.16
C LEU A 125 2.12 11.04 -5.07
N VAL A 126 1.56 10.97 -3.85
CA VAL A 126 0.12 11.10 -3.60
C VAL A 126 -0.16 12.07 -2.47
N ARG A 127 -1.32 12.70 -2.51
CA ARG A 127 -1.77 13.63 -1.47
C ARG A 127 -2.25 12.87 -0.23
N ARG A 128 -2.17 13.53 0.92
CA ARG A 128 -2.66 13.00 2.20
C ARG A 128 -4.09 12.46 2.12
N GLN A 129 -4.98 13.17 1.42
CA GLN A 129 -6.38 12.78 1.26
C GLN A 129 -6.55 11.41 0.57
N THR A 130 -5.71 11.10 -0.40
CA THR A 130 -5.68 9.80 -1.08
C THR A 130 -5.39 8.65 -0.12
N LEU A 131 -4.41 8.84 0.78
CA LEU A 131 -4.05 7.85 1.80
C LEU A 131 -5.11 7.69 2.89
N LEU A 132 -5.83 8.76 3.23
CA LEU A 132 -6.99 8.68 4.11
C LEU A 132 -8.13 7.88 3.47
N GLY A 133 -8.41 8.15 2.19
CA GLY A 133 -9.48 7.46 1.46
C GLY A 133 -9.22 5.97 1.23
N THR A 134 -7.98 5.53 1.29
CA THR A 134 -7.57 4.12 1.16
C THR A 134 -7.21 3.44 2.48
N GLY A 135 -7.40 4.13 3.62
CA GLY A 135 -7.20 3.58 4.96
C GLY A 135 -5.74 3.44 5.42
N TYR A 136 -4.77 4.01 4.68
CA TYR A 136 -3.37 4.02 5.11
C TYR A 136 -3.10 5.02 6.24
N LEU A 137 -3.85 6.11 6.27
CA LEU A 137 -3.80 7.10 7.34
C LEU A 137 -5.06 7.04 8.20
N PRO A 138 -4.97 7.34 9.49
CA PRO A 138 -3.79 7.86 10.23
C PRO A 138 -2.81 6.79 10.71
N GLN A 139 -3.20 5.51 10.81
CA GLN A 139 -2.45 4.47 11.53
C GLN A 139 -1.10 4.14 10.88
N GLY A 140 -1.02 4.12 9.55
CA GLY A 140 0.18 3.75 8.79
C GLY A 140 1.18 4.88 8.58
N GLU A 141 0.99 6.08 9.16
CA GLU A 141 1.87 7.23 8.93
C GLU A 141 3.35 6.97 9.24
N PRO A 142 3.73 6.18 10.28
CA PRO A 142 5.13 5.86 10.55
C PRO A 142 5.85 5.13 9.41
N ASP A 143 5.13 4.36 8.59
CA ASP A 143 5.69 3.57 7.48
C ASP A 143 5.76 4.33 6.15
N LEU A 144 5.28 5.57 6.11
CA LEU A 144 5.24 6.37 4.90
C LEU A 144 6.40 7.38 4.84
N TYR A 145 6.96 7.54 3.64
CA TYR A 145 7.83 8.68 3.33
C TYR A 145 6.97 9.91 3.04
N LYS A 146 7.27 11.00 3.75
CA LYS A 146 6.60 12.29 3.58
C LYS A 146 7.56 13.30 2.97
N THR A 147 7.08 14.07 2.02
CA THR A 147 7.84 15.17 1.40
C THR A 147 7.75 16.44 2.24
N GLN A 148 8.60 17.40 1.91
CA GLN A 148 8.59 18.72 2.54
C GLN A 148 7.29 19.51 2.24
N ASP A 149 6.65 19.22 1.10
CA ASP A 149 5.39 19.85 0.68
C ASP A 149 4.15 19.20 1.33
N GLY A 150 4.35 18.14 2.11
CA GLY A 150 3.28 17.43 2.81
C GLY A 150 2.61 16.30 2.01
N ASP A 151 3.11 16.00 0.83
CA ASP A 151 2.73 14.82 0.04
C ASP A 151 3.48 13.57 0.52
N TYR A 152 3.07 12.39 0.04
CA TYR A 152 3.60 11.11 0.49
C TYR A 152 3.99 10.24 -0.70
N LEU A 153 5.04 9.43 -0.52
CA LEU A 153 5.34 8.34 -1.45
C LEU A 153 4.47 7.13 -1.12
N ALA A 154 3.72 6.66 -2.11
CA ALA A 154 2.80 5.54 -1.94
C ALA A 154 3.55 4.21 -1.75
N GLY A 155 3.11 3.40 -0.80
CA GLY A 155 3.61 2.05 -0.55
C GLY A 155 3.07 0.98 -1.50
N THR A 156 2.12 1.34 -2.34
CA THR A 156 1.48 0.46 -3.34
C THR A 156 0.80 1.28 -4.43
N ALA A 157 0.74 0.73 -5.65
CA ALA A 157 0.00 1.32 -6.76
C ALA A 157 -1.52 1.40 -6.50
N GLU A 158 -2.04 0.57 -5.61
CA GLU A 158 -3.45 0.51 -5.23
C GLU A 158 -3.99 1.86 -4.77
N VAL A 159 -3.22 2.60 -3.95
CA VAL A 159 -3.59 3.92 -3.42
C VAL A 159 -3.98 4.89 -4.53
N ALA A 160 -3.14 5.02 -5.54
CA ALA A 160 -3.40 5.91 -6.67
C ALA A 160 -4.49 5.36 -7.61
N ALA A 161 -4.53 4.04 -7.82
CA ALA A 161 -5.56 3.40 -8.65
C ALA A 161 -6.96 3.55 -8.06
N MET A 162 -7.12 3.41 -6.74
CA MET A 162 -8.38 3.65 -6.04
C MET A 162 -8.79 5.12 -6.10
N ALA A 163 -7.83 6.03 -5.88
CA ALA A 163 -8.08 7.46 -5.93
C ALA A 163 -8.49 7.97 -7.32
N TYR A 164 -8.17 7.24 -8.39
CA TYR A 164 -8.62 7.55 -9.74
C TYR A 164 -10.16 7.61 -9.85
N PHE A 165 -10.85 6.85 -9.01
CA PHE A 165 -12.32 6.82 -8.96
C PHE A 165 -12.89 7.61 -7.78
N ALA A 166 -12.07 8.37 -7.04
CA ALA A 166 -12.56 9.19 -5.94
C ALA A 166 -13.60 10.20 -6.46
N ASP A 167 -14.64 10.46 -5.65
CA ASP A 167 -15.73 11.37 -5.96
C ASP A 167 -16.47 11.08 -7.28
N THR A 168 -16.36 9.84 -7.79
CA THR A 168 -17.02 9.39 -9.01
C THR A 168 -18.11 8.38 -8.69
N THR A 169 -19.31 8.59 -9.23
CA THR A 169 -20.40 7.60 -9.21
C THR A 169 -20.35 6.80 -10.50
N LEU A 170 -20.12 5.50 -10.38
CA LEU A 170 -20.11 4.58 -11.53
C LEU A 170 -21.51 3.99 -11.72
N THR A 171 -21.91 3.82 -12.98
CA THR A 171 -23.13 3.09 -13.34
C THR A 171 -22.90 1.59 -13.26
N GLU A 172 -23.98 0.81 -13.14
CA GLU A 172 -23.90 -0.66 -13.12
C GLU A 172 -23.23 -1.23 -14.37
N GLN A 173 -23.47 -0.62 -15.54
CA GLN A 173 -22.88 -1.03 -16.82
C GLN A 173 -21.36 -0.80 -16.88
N GLU A 174 -20.83 0.09 -16.06
CA GLU A 174 -19.39 0.36 -15.98
C GLU A 174 -18.65 -0.61 -15.08
N LEU A 175 -19.36 -1.45 -14.34
CA LEU A 175 -18.80 -2.41 -13.39
C LEU A 175 -18.77 -3.83 -14.00
N PRO A 176 -17.80 -4.67 -13.64
CA PRO A 176 -16.67 -4.39 -12.75
C PRO A 176 -15.54 -3.62 -13.45
N LYS A 177 -14.91 -2.67 -12.76
CA LYS A 177 -13.64 -2.05 -13.20
C LYS A 177 -12.47 -2.92 -12.76
N LYS A 178 -11.68 -3.41 -13.70
CA LYS A 178 -10.48 -4.20 -13.44
C LYS A 178 -9.25 -3.40 -13.86
N ILE A 179 -8.43 -3.03 -12.91
CA ILE A 179 -7.25 -2.21 -13.13
C ILE A 179 -5.99 -3.05 -12.94
N LEU A 180 -5.04 -2.91 -13.85
CA LEU A 180 -3.68 -3.40 -13.71
C LEU A 180 -2.76 -2.19 -13.56
N ALA A 181 -2.50 -1.81 -12.33
CA ALA A 181 -1.72 -0.61 -12.02
C ALA A 181 -0.25 -0.94 -11.75
N PHE A 182 0.64 -0.07 -12.23
CA PHE A 182 2.06 -0.11 -11.96
C PHE A 182 2.55 1.23 -11.40
N SER A 183 3.35 1.17 -10.34
CA SER A 183 4.20 2.25 -9.84
C SER A 183 5.38 1.71 -9.06
N PRO A 184 6.48 2.45 -8.88
CA PRO A 184 7.39 2.24 -7.77
C PRO A 184 6.64 2.34 -6.44
N CYS A 185 7.02 1.52 -5.46
CA CYS A 185 6.39 1.46 -4.15
C CYS A 185 7.43 1.74 -3.07
N PHE A 186 7.09 2.55 -2.08
CA PHE A 186 8.00 3.06 -1.07
C PHE A 186 7.45 2.82 0.33
N ARG A 187 8.21 2.12 1.14
CA ARG A 187 7.89 1.91 2.55
C ARG A 187 9.11 2.21 3.41
N ARG A 188 8.94 2.75 4.58
CA ARG A 188 10.03 2.98 5.53
C ARG A 188 10.42 1.70 6.26
N GLU A 189 9.53 0.69 6.28
CA GLU A 189 9.70 -0.57 7.03
C GLU A 189 10.04 -0.31 8.51
N ALA A 190 9.37 0.69 9.09
CA ALA A 190 9.58 1.09 10.48
C ALA A 190 9.27 -0.11 11.41
N GLY A 191 10.24 -0.50 12.22
CA GLY A 191 10.14 -1.68 13.09
C GLY A 191 10.76 -2.96 12.55
N SER A 192 11.37 -2.93 11.35
CA SER A 192 12.06 -4.09 10.75
C SER A 192 13.58 -4.09 11.00
N TYR A 193 14.05 -3.42 12.04
CA TYR A 193 15.47 -3.29 12.38
C TYR A 193 15.94 -4.43 13.28
#